data_4bf9fa9297ba65816566edd42b1d0de3
#
_entry.id   4bf9fa9297ba65816566edd42b1d0de3
#
_cell.length_a   1.000
_cell.length_b   1.000
_cell.length_c   1.000
_cell.angle_alpha   90.00
_cell.angle_beta   90.00
_cell.angle_gamma   90.00
#
_symmetry.space_group_name_H-M   'P 1'
#
loop_
_entity.id
_entity.type
_entity.pdbx_description
1 polymer ?
#
loop_
_entity_poly.entity_id
_entity_poly.type
_entity_poly.pdbx_seq_one_letter_code
_entity_poly.pdbx_strand_id
1 'polypeptide(L)'
;MVEKFIMAGDAALHVCDSEVGDKCVVLLHGYLENMLVWEDFVPLLYKDVRVVTLDIPGHGISVVNGEIHTMDYLADTIAAALDKIGVEHATIVGHSMGGYVALAFAERYAERLDGLVLLHSTPYADSDEKKKNRQREISLVKSGKKELLAHIAPEAGFAVENRNRFRTEIEDLQQTIYLTEDAGIVALLNGMIERKAQSEMLHALGKPILFILGRKDGYIVPEIADKMVAEHPEADVVWLENSGHMGFIEEPKTCAAALLDFVRG
;
A
#
# COMPACT_ATOMS: atom_id res chain seq x y z
N MET A 1 -18.17 -4.83 7.25
CA MET A 1 -17.45 -5.34 6.06
C MET A 1 -17.91 -6.75 5.76
N VAL A 2 -18.11 -7.09 4.48
CA VAL A 2 -18.43 -8.44 4.00
C VAL A 2 -17.14 -9.06 3.49
N GLU A 3 -16.75 -10.18 4.08
CA GLU A 3 -15.57 -10.95 3.70
C GLU A 3 -15.88 -11.86 2.52
N LYS A 4 -14.99 -11.91 1.53
CA LYS A 4 -15.16 -12.66 0.30
C LYS A 4 -13.84 -13.33 -0.12
N PHE A 5 -13.97 -14.54 -0.66
CA PHE A 5 -12.89 -15.19 -1.41
C PHE A 5 -13.29 -15.20 -2.87
N ILE A 6 -12.50 -14.58 -3.73
CA ILE A 6 -12.81 -14.39 -5.15
C ILE A 6 -11.67 -14.86 -6.03
N MET A 7 -12.00 -15.33 -7.23
CA MET A 7 -11.02 -15.58 -8.29
C MET A 7 -10.87 -14.33 -9.15
N ALA A 8 -9.72 -13.69 -9.06
CA ALA A 8 -9.33 -12.51 -9.84
C ALA A 8 -8.25 -12.92 -10.84
N GLY A 9 -8.65 -13.18 -12.08
CA GLY A 9 -7.76 -13.84 -13.04
C GLY A 9 -7.41 -15.26 -12.59
N ASP A 10 -6.14 -15.52 -12.40
CA ASP A 10 -5.58 -16.79 -11.91
C ASP A 10 -5.28 -16.79 -10.40
N ALA A 11 -5.53 -15.68 -9.71
CA ALA A 11 -5.28 -15.52 -8.29
C ALA A 11 -6.57 -15.68 -7.45
N ALA A 12 -6.51 -16.49 -6.39
CA ALA A 12 -7.52 -16.49 -5.34
C ALA A 12 -7.20 -15.40 -4.33
N LEU A 13 -8.11 -14.44 -4.18
CA LEU A 13 -7.94 -13.29 -3.32
C LEU A 13 -8.93 -13.29 -2.16
N HIS A 14 -8.43 -12.84 -1.02
CA HIS A 14 -9.20 -12.48 0.15
C HIS A 14 -9.51 -10.98 0.11
N VAL A 15 -10.80 -10.64 0.18
CA VAL A 15 -11.31 -9.27 0.02
C VAL A 15 -12.33 -8.99 1.10
N CYS A 16 -12.28 -7.79 1.67
CA CYS A 16 -13.35 -7.25 2.51
C CYS A 16 -13.95 -6.02 1.86
N ASP A 17 -15.29 -5.95 1.82
CA ASP A 17 -16.05 -4.91 1.13
C ASP A 17 -17.18 -4.40 2.04
N SER A 18 -17.30 -3.09 2.19
CA SER A 18 -18.41 -2.51 2.95
C SER A 18 -19.75 -2.56 2.21
N GLU A 19 -19.72 -2.72 0.89
CA GLU A 19 -20.88 -2.78 -0.02
C GLU A 19 -21.82 -1.56 0.06
N VAL A 20 -21.42 -0.50 0.76
CA VAL A 20 -22.26 0.68 1.02
C VAL A 20 -21.49 1.95 0.68
N GLY A 21 -22.07 2.83 -0.10
CA GLY A 21 -21.55 4.13 -0.51
C GLY A 21 -21.51 4.31 -2.03
N ASP A 22 -21.69 5.54 -2.49
CA ASP A 22 -21.71 5.88 -3.91
C ASP A 22 -20.29 6.04 -4.49
N LYS A 23 -19.34 6.50 -3.67
CA LYS A 23 -17.92 6.59 -4.02
C LYS A 23 -17.18 5.42 -3.38
N CYS A 24 -16.24 4.83 -4.11
CA CYS A 24 -15.47 3.67 -3.66
C CYS A 24 -14.02 4.04 -3.38
N VAL A 25 -13.49 3.58 -2.25
CA VAL A 25 -12.07 3.66 -1.88
C VAL A 25 -11.52 2.23 -1.76
N VAL A 26 -10.44 1.96 -2.46
CA VAL A 26 -9.70 0.69 -2.38
C VAL A 26 -8.40 0.92 -1.63
N LEU A 27 -8.20 0.22 -0.52
CA LEU A 27 -6.99 0.33 0.31
C LEU A 27 -6.05 -0.84 0.02
N LEU A 28 -4.88 -0.53 -0.51
CA LEU A 28 -3.80 -1.49 -0.82
C LEU A 28 -2.72 -1.39 0.25
N HIS A 29 -2.48 -2.48 0.96
CA HIS A 29 -1.50 -2.54 2.06
C HIS A 29 -0.04 -2.53 1.56
N GLY A 30 0.89 -2.31 2.47
CA GLY A 30 2.33 -2.27 2.21
C GLY A 30 3.01 -3.66 2.17
N TYR A 31 4.32 -3.65 1.94
CA TYR A 31 5.16 -4.83 2.01
C TYR A 31 5.23 -5.37 3.45
N LEU A 32 5.13 -6.68 3.62
CA LEU A 32 5.07 -7.38 4.91
C LEU A 32 3.81 -7.09 5.75
N GLU A 33 2.80 -6.51 5.14
CA GLU A 33 1.49 -6.28 5.75
C GLU A 33 0.44 -7.22 5.14
N ASN A 34 -0.79 -7.12 5.62
CA ASN A 34 -1.99 -7.70 5.02
C ASN A 34 -3.16 -6.74 5.23
N MET A 35 -4.35 -7.07 4.75
CA MET A 35 -5.50 -6.15 4.85
C MET A 35 -5.95 -5.83 6.28
N LEU A 36 -5.56 -6.64 7.29
CA LEU A 36 -5.90 -6.37 8.69
C LEU A 36 -5.21 -5.11 9.23
N VAL A 37 -4.15 -4.64 8.57
CA VAL A 37 -3.51 -3.36 8.94
C VAL A 37 -4.49 -2.17 8.89
N TRP A 38 -5.60 -2.32 8.16
CA TRP A 38 -6.65 -1.32 8.00
C TRP A 38 -7.79 -1.44 9.01
N GLU A 39 -7.79 -2.45 9.92
CA GLU A 39 -8.93 -2.78 10.78
C GLU A 39 -9.44 -1.58 11.58
N ASP A 40 -8.55 -0.83 12.22
CA ASP A 40 -8.90 0.36 12.99
C ASP A 40 -9.09 1.62 12.13
N PHE A 41 -8.57 1.63 10.89
CA PHE A 41 -8.69 2.75 9.98
C PHE A 41 -10.01 2.76 9.20
N VAL A 42 -10.48 1.60 8.73
CA VAL A 42 -11.73 1.44 7.98
C VAL A 42 -12.96 2.03 8.70
N PRO A 43 -13.14 1.86 10.03
CA PRO A 43 -14.26 2.47 10.76
C PRO A 43 -14.36 3.99 10.65
N LEU A 44 -13.28 4.67 10.31
CA LEU A 44 -13.24 6.11 10.11
C LEU A 44 -13.77 6.53 8.73
N LEU A 45 -13.91 5.60 7.78
CA LEU A 45 -14.23 5.85 6.37
C LEU A 45 -15.60 5.30 5.95
N TYR A 46 -15.94 4.07 6.34
CA TYR A 46 -17.02 3.27 5.73
C TYR A 46 -18.45 3.84 5.85
N LYS A 47 -18.64 4.85 6.68
CA LYS A 47 -19.94 5.56 6.80
C LYS A 47 -20.14 6.58 5.69
N ASP A 48 -19.07 7.03 5.08
CA ASP A 48 -19.05 8.10 4.09
C ASP A 48 -18.81 7.58 2.67
N VAL A 49 -18.09 6.45 2.54
CA VAL A 49 -17.71 5.87 1.25
C VAL A 49 -17.75 4.34 1.32
N ARG A 50 -17.92 3.67 0.18
CA ARG A 50 -17.67 2.22 0.06
C ARG A 50 -16.18 1.97 0.23
N VAL A 51 -15.79 1.10 1.15
CA VAL A 51 -14.39 0.73 1.40
C VAL A 51 -14.17 -0.71 1.00
N VAL A 52 -13.15 -0.93 0.17
CA VAL A 52 -12.66 -2.25 -0.22
C VAL A 52 -11.22 -2.39 0.29
N THR A 53 -10.95 -3.46 1.02
CA THR A 53 -9.60 -3.88 1.40
C THR A 53 -9.35 -5.28 0.88
N LEU A 54 -8.11 -5.63 0.60
CA LEU A 54 -7.77 -6.97 0.13
C LEU A 54 -6.35 -7.34 0.52
N ASP A 55 -6.12 -8.63 0.65
CA ASP A 55 -4.77 -9.18 0.72
C ASP A 55 -4.15 -9.21 -0.68
N ILE A 56 -3.09 -8.46 -0.90
CA ILE A 56 -2.33 -8.48 -2.15
C ILE A 56 -1.74 -9.90 -2.35
N PRO A 57 -1.75 -10.48 -3.59
CA PRO A 57 -1.21 -11.81 -3.84
C PRO A 57 0.13 -12.09 -3.14
N GLY A 58 0.20 -13.21 -2.43
CA GLY A 58 1.36 -13.61 -1.64
C GLY A 58 1.42 -13.06 -0.22
N HIS A 59 0.40 -12.31 0.21
CA HIS A 59 0.28 -11.78 1.58
C HIS A 59 -1.09 -12.14 2.17
N GLY A 60 -1.18 -12.08 3.50
CA GLY A 60 -2.38 -12.52 4.21
C GLY A 60 -2.75 -13.97 3.86
N ILE A 61 -3.98 -14.18 3.42
CA ILE A 61 -4.47 -15.49 2.97
C ILE A 61 -4.78 -15.53 1.46
N SER A 62 -4.32 -14.52 0.70
CA SER A 62 -4.33 -14.55 -0.75
C SER A 62 -3.20 -15.42 -1.30
N VAL A 63 -3.47 -16.11 -2.42
CA VAL A 63 -2.54 -17.10 -2.97
C VAL A 63 -1.23 -16.47 -3.47
N VAL A 64 -0.15 -17.24 -3.34
CA VAL A 64 1.12 -16.94 -4.03
C VAL A 64 1.03 -17.53 -5.44
N ASN A 65 1.23 -16.72 -6.49
CA ASN A 65 1.18 -17.18 -7.86
C ASN A 65 2.48 -16.81 -8.61
N GLY A 66 3.34 -17.80 -8.83
CA GLY A 66 4.63 -17.62 -9.48
C GLY A 66 5.75 -17.11 -8.58
N GLU A 67 6.91 -16.87 -9.18
CA GLU A 67 8.14 -16.49 -8.49
C GLU A 67 8.37 -14.97 -8.43
N ILE A 68 7.63 -14.21 -9.22
CA ILE A 68 7.74 -12.74 -9.34
C ILE A 68 6.34 -12.15 -9.41
N HIS A 69 5.99 -11.32 -8.43
CA HIS A 69 4.78 -10.52 -8.46
C HIS A 69 5.12 -9.11 -8.93
N THR A 70 5.11 -8.89 -10.26
CA THR A 70 5.33 -7.55 -10.82
C THR A 70 4.20 -6.60 -10.42
N MET A 71 4.47 -5.29 -10.37
CA MET A 71 3.44 -4.30 -10.06
C MET A 71 2.30 -4.34 -11.10
N ASP A 72 2.62 -4.64 -12.36
CA ASP A 72 1.65 -4.78 -13.45
C ASP A 72 0.74 -6.01 -13.21
N TYR A 73 1.29 -7.17 -12.86
CA TYR A 73 0.52 -8.36 -12.49
C TYR A 73 -0.43 -8.09 -11.31
N LEU A 74 0.08 -7.41 -10.28
CA LEU A 74 -0.73 -7.04 -9.12
C LEU A 74 -1.86 -6.06 -9.51
N ALA A 75 -1.57 -5.07 -10.34
CA ALA A 75 -2.57 -4.13 -10.84
C ALA A 75 -3.67 -4.82 -11.66
N ASP A 76 -3.30 -5.76 -12.54
CA ASP A 76 -4.26 -6.56 -13.31
C ASP A 76 -5.14 -7.43 -12.40
N THR A 77 -4.54 -8.02 -11.35
CA THR A 77 -5.25 -8.80 -10.35
C THR A 77 -6.25 -7.93 -9.56
N ILE A 78 -5.84 -6.72 -9.15
CA ILE A 78 -6.74 -5.76 -8.49
C ILE A 78 -7.90 -5.37 -9.43
N ALA A 79 -7.62 -5.05 -10.70
CA ALA A 79 -8.66 -4.70 -11.66
C ALA A 79 -9.68 -5.84 -11.84
N ALA A 80 -9.20 -7.09 -11.96
CA ALA A 80 -10.07 -8.26 -12.05
C ALA A 80 -10.87 -8.51 -10.76
N ALA A 81 -10.30 -8.19 -9.58
CA ALA A 81 -11.01 -8.25 -8.31
C ALA A 81 -12.15 -7.24 -8.26
N LEU A 82 -11.91 -6.01 -8.67
CA LEU A 82 -12.91 -4.94 -8.72
C LEU A 82 -14.07 -5.31 -9.68
N ASP A 83 -13.78 -5.93 -10.82
CA ASP A 83 -14.81 -6.45 -11.74
C ASP A 83 -15.72 -7.48 -11.04
N LYS A 84 -15.13 -8.40 -10.26
CA LYS A 84 -15.88 -9.46 -9.56
C LYS A 84 -16.81 -8.93 -8.48
N ILE A 85 -16.48 -7.80 -7.87
CA ILE A 85 -17.31 -7.17 -6.83
C ILE A 85 -18.15 -5.99 -7.35
N GLY A 86 -18.14 -5.77 -8.68
CA GLY A 86 -18.97 -4.74 -9.33
C GLY A 86 -18.53 -3.31 -9.00
N VAL A 87 -17.22 -3.05 -8.93
CA VAL A 87 -16.64 -1.71 -8.78
C VAL A 87 -16.09 -1.26 -10.12
N GLU A 88 -16.77 -0.34 -10.77
CA GLU A 88 -16.36 0.20 -12.08
C GLU A 88 -15.29 1.29 -11.93
N HIS A 89 -15.46 2.19 -10.94
CA HIS A 89 -14.55 3.28 -10.65
C HIS A 89 -14.23 3.33 -9.16
N ALA A 90 -13.01 3.75 -8.81
CA ALA A 90 -12.59 3.91 -7.43
C ALA A 90 -11.46 4.92 -7.25
N THR A 91 -11.35 5.49 -6.05
CA THR A 91 -10.09 6.07 -5.56
C THR A 91 -9.21 4.95 -5.06
N ILE A 92 -8.03 4.78 -5.67
CA ILE A 92 -7.05 3.77 -5.26
C ILE A 92 -6.05 4.41 -4.29
N VAL A 93 -6.00 3.89 -3.08
CA VAL A 93 -5.11 4.31 -2.02
C VAL A 93 -4.07 3.23 -1.80
N GLY A 94 -2.81 3.53 -2.06
CA GLY A 94 -1.72 2.57 -1.87
C GLY A 94 -0.76 3.02 -0.76
N HIS A 95 -0.66 2.21 0.30
CA HIS A 95 0.35 2.39 1.32
C HIS A 95 1.68 1.76 0.89
N SER A 96 2.76 2.55 0.94
CA SER A 96 4.12 2.04 0.69
C SER A 96 4.21 1.24 -0.62
N MET A 97 4.47 -0.07 -0.58
CA MET A 97 4.45 -0.97 -1.72
C MET A 97 3.08 -1.00 -2.43
N GLY A 98 1.98 -0.93 -1.69
CA GLY A 98 0.64 -0.79 -2.27
C GLY A 98 0.51 0.44 -3.17
N GLY A 99 1.27 1.51 -2.90
CA GLY A 99 1.38 2.68 -3.77
C GLY A 99 2.05 2.37 -5.11
N TYR A 100 3.01 1.44 -5.15
CA TYR A 100 3.61 1.00 -6.42
C TYR A 100 2.59 0.22 -7.27
N VAL A 101 1.74 -0.57 -6.61
CA VAL A 101 0.62 -1.27 -7.28
C VAL A 101 -0.41 -0.27 -7.76
N ALA A 102 -0.76 0.74 -6.95
CA ALA A 102 -1.68 1.81 -7.31
C ALA A 102 -1.18 2.63 -8.52
N LEU A 103 0.11 2.90 -8.61
CA LEU A 103 0.75 3.55 -9.77
C LEU A 103 0.66 2.68 -11.04
N ALA A 104 0.92 1.38 -10.92
CA ALA A 104 0.77 0.46 -12.05
C ALA A 104 -0.71 0.35 -12.48
N PHE A 105 -1.64 0.37 -11.52
CA PHE A 105 -3.08 0.43 -11.82
C PHE A 105 -3.45 1.73 -12.54
N ALA A 106 -2.92 2.87 -12.09
CA ALA A 106 -3.16 4.17 -12.73
C ALA A 106 -2.65 4.20 -14.19
N GLU A 107 -1.49 3.62 -14.46
CA GLU A 107 -0.94 3.54 -15.82
C GLU A 107 -1.79 2.67 -16.76
N ARG A 108 -2.35 1.56 -16.25
CA ARG A 108 -3.03 0.56 -17.07
C ARG A 108 -4.54 0.76 -17.15
N TYR A 109 -5.14 1.40 -16.15
CA TYR A 109 -6.57 1.52 -15.94
C TYR A 109 -6.98 2.95 -15.52
N ALA A 110 -6.37 3.98 -16.13
CA ALA A 110 -6.62 5.38 -15.78
C ALA A 110 -8.11 5.76 -15.87
N GLU A 111 -8.85 5.15 -16.81
CA GLU A 111 -10.28 5.39 -16.98
C GLU A 111 -11.11 4.91 -15.78
N ARG A 112 -10.59 3.96 -15.00
CA ARG A 112 -11.26 3.41 -13.80
C ARG A 112 -10.95 4.18 -12.52
N LEU A 113 -10.05 5.19 -12.59
CA LEU A 113 -9.71 6.01 -11.44
C LEU A 113 -10.67 7.19 -11.26
N ASP A 114 -11.18 7.35 -10.04
CA ASP A 114 -11.72 8.61 -9.54
C ASP A 114 -10.60 9.48 -8.95
N GLY A 115 -9.58 8.86 -8.36
CA GLY A 115 -8.40 9.51 -7.80
C GLY A 115 -7.32 8.50 -7.42
N LEU A 116 -6.09 8.99 -7.26
CA LEU A 116 -4.92 8.23 -6.82
C LEU A 116 -4.36 8.80 -5.54
N VAL A 117 -4.18 7.97 -4.51
CA VAL A 117 -3.57 8.39 -3.25
C VAL A 117 -2.30 7.58 -2.99
N LEU A 118 -1.17 8.27 -2.89
CA LEU A 118 0.09 7.70 -2.42
C LEU A 118 0.22 7.99 -0.92
N LEU A 119 -0.06 6.96 -0.12
CA LEU A 119 0.05 7.01 1.33
C LEU A 119 1.43 6.47 1.73
N HIS A 120 2.34 7.34 2.17
CA HIS A 120 3.73 6.99 2.47
C HIS A 120 4.39 6.17 1.33
N SER A 121 4.21 6.62 0.08
CA SER A 121 4.74 5.95 -1.10
C SER A 121 5.40 6.94 -2.06
N THR A 122 6.03 6.44 -3.12
CA THR A 122 6.83 7.25 -4.06
C THR A 122 6.71 6.71 -5.49
N PRO A 123 6.71 7.58 -6.51
CA PRO A 123 6.68 7.17 -7.92
C PRO A 123 8.05 6.74 -8.47
N TYR A 124 9.11 6.78 -7.67
CA TYR A 124 10.45 6.48 -8.12
C TYR A 124 10.73 4.98 -8.20
N ALA A 125 11.57 4.58 -9.17
CA ALA A 125 12.16 3.23 -9.17
C ALA A 125 13.13 3.06 -7.98
N ASP A 126 13.41 1.81 -7.62
CA ASP A 126 14.45 1.53 -6.64
C ASP A 126 15.82 1.96 -7.15
N SER A 127 16.60 2.64 -6.30
CA SER A 127 18.04 2.84 -6.53
C SER A 127 18.79 1.50 -6.50
N ASP A 128 20.00 1.50 -7.06
CA ASP A 128 20.86 0.30 -7.03
C ASP A 128 21.12 -0.20 -5.61
N GLU A 129 21.22 0.72 -4.64
CA GLU A 129 21.37 0.38 -3.23
C GLU A 129 20.11 -0.28 -2.68
N LYS A 130 18.93 0.27 -2.97
CA LYS A 130 17.63 -0.28 -2.56
C LYS A 130 17.42 -1.67 -3.16
N LYS A 131 17.75 -1.88 -4.44
CA LYS A 131 17.74 -3.21 -5.09
C LYS A 131 18.66 -4.21 -4.41
N LYS A 132 19.89 -3.81 -4.04
CA LYS A 132 20.82 -4.66 -3.29
C LYS A 132 20.27 -5.03 -1.92
N ASN A 133 19.61 -4.10 -1.22
CA ASN A 133 18.99 -4.39 0.06
C ASN A 133 17.86 -5.41 -0.08
N ARG A 134 16.97 -5.27 -1.10
CA ARG A 134 15.93 -6.27 -1.37
C ARG A 134 16.51 -7.65 -1.69
N GLN A 135 17.64 -7.72 -2.44
CA GLN A 135 18.33 -9.00 -2.70
C GLN A 135 18.88 -9.62 -1.42
N ARG A 136 19.36 -8.81 -0.46
CA ARG A 136 19.76 -9.29 0.88
C ARG A 136 18.56 -9.83 1.66
N GLU A 137 17.42 -9.14 1.62
CA GLU A 137 16.18 -9.61 2.26
C GLU A 137 15.71 -10.94 1.65
N ILE A 138 15.72 -11.08 0.31
CA ILE A 138 15.45 -12.36 -0.37
C ILE A 138 16.38 -13.47 0.15
N SER A 139 17.66 -13.18 0.29
CA SER A 139 18.64 -14.14 0.79
C SER A 139 18.40 -14.53 2.25
N LEU A 140 17.98 -13.58 3.09
CA LEU A 140 17.60 -13.84 4.49
C LEU A 140 16.38 -14.76 4.55
N VAL A 141 15.30 -14.44 3.80
CA VAL A 141 14.08 -15.25 3.77
C VAL A 141 14.37 -16.66 3.27
N LYS A 142 15.08 -16.81 2.14
CA LYS A 142 15.46 -18.12 1.58
C LYS A 142 16.37 -18.95 2.49
N SER A 143 17.09 -18.31 3.41
CA SER A 143 17.92 -19.01 4.42
C SER A 143 17.18 -19.30 5.73
N GLY A 144 15.86 -19.10 5.78
CA GLY A 144 15.04 -19.34 6.97
C GLY A 144 15.26 -18.32 8.09
N LYS A 145 15.65 -17.09 7.76
CA LYS A 145 15.93 -16.01 8.74
C LYS A 145 14.91 -14.87 8.65
N LYS A 146 13.68 -15.17 8.25
CA LYS A 146 12.58 -14.21 8.17
C LYS A 146 12.32 -13.47 9.49
N GLU A 147 12.62 -14.12 10.62
CA GLU A 147 12.46 -13.51 11.96
C GLU A 147 13.27 -12.21 12.11
N LEU A 148 14.38 -12.05 11.41
CA LEU A 148 15.17 -10.82 11.44
C LEU A 148 14.40 -9.66 10.79
N LEU A 149 13.67 -9.92 9.71
CA LEU A 149 12.80 -8.93 9.07
C LEU A 149 11.62 -8.60 9.98
N ALA A 150 10.99 -9.62 10.56
CA ALA A 150 9.87 -9.45 11.48
C ALA A 150 10.25 -8.60 12.70
N HIS A 151 11.49 -8.70 13.18
CA HIS A 151 11.93 -7.93 14.34
C HIS A 151 12.25 -6.47 13.99
N ILE A 152 12.78 -6.20 12.80
CA ILE A 152 13.32 -4.87 12.46
C ILE A 152 12.30 -4.01 11.69
N ALA A 153 11.59 -4.57 10.70
CA ALA A 153 10.81 -3.81 9.76
C ALA A 153 9.60 -3.08 10.41
N PRO A 154 8.79 -3.73 11.26
CA PRO A 154 7.66 -3.04 11.89
C PRO A 154 8.09 -1.85 12.74
N GLU A 155 9.11 -2.02 13.59
CA GLU A 155 9.58 -0.95 14.47
C GLU A 155 10.12 0.24 13.68
N ALA A 156 10.82 -0.02 12.55
CA ALA A 156 11.34 1.03 11.67
C ALA A 156 10.24 1.85 10.97
N GLY A 157 9.02 1.28 10.83
CA GLY A 157 7.88 1.96 10.24
C GLY A 157 7.29 3.07 11.12
N PHE A 158 7.45 3.00 12.43
CA PHE A 158 6.89 4.02 13.34
C PHE A 158 7.90 5.11 13.67
N ALA A 159 7.40 6.34 13.88
CA ALA A 159 8.22 7.41 14.44
C ALA A 159 8.81 6.97 15.79
N VAL A 160 10.08 7.30 16.04
CA VAL A 160 10.83 6.79 17.20
C VAL A 160 10.11 7.06 18.51
N GLU A 161 9.55 8.25 18.68
CA GLU A 161 8.80 8.67 19.86
C GLU A 161 7.45 7.96 20.03
N ASN A 162 6.92 7.39 18.96
CA ASN A 162 5.61 6.71 18.97
C ASN A 162 5.71 5.20 19.26
N ARG A 163 6.87 4.59 19.14
CA ARG A 163 7.08 3.13 19.24
C ARG A 163 6.55 2.52 20.54
N ASN A 164 6.73 3.23 21.65
CA ASN A 164 6.19 2.75 22.94
C ASN A 164 4.66 2.81 23.00
N ARG A 165 4.06 3.81 22.35
CA ARG A 165 2.60 3.98 22.30
C ARG A 165 1.95 2.93 21.42
N PHE A 166 2.59 2.55 20.31
CA PHE A 166 2.06 1.61 19.33
C PHE A 166 2.76 0.24 19.41
N ARG A 167 3.14 -0.17 20.62
CA ARG A 167 3.84 -1.46 20.83
C ARG A 167 2.98 -2.65 20.39
N THR A 168 1.67 -2.63 20.66
CA THR A 168 0.75 -3.70 20.27
C THR A 168 0.68 -3.82 18.76
N GLU A 169 0.51 -2.71 18.05
CA GLU A 169 0.45 -2.68 16.59
C GLU A 169 1.78 -3.13 15.94
N ILE A 170 2.90 -2.80 16.57
CA ILE A 170 4.22 -3.30 16.14
C ILE A 170 4.31 -4.82 16.33
N GLU A 171 3.85 -5.36 17.46
CA GLU A 171 3.82 -6.80 17.73
C GLU A 171 2.88 -7.54 16.78
N ASP A 172 1.73 -6.97 16.42
CA ASP A 172 0.78 -7.53 15.47
C ASP A 172 1.38 -7.58 14.05
N LEU A 173 2.09 -6.53 13.63
CA LEU A 173 2.84 -6.54 12.37
C LEU A 173 3.97 -7.59 12.38
N GLN A 174 4.66 -7.79 13.49
CA GLN A 174 5.65 -8.87 13.64
C GLN A 174 5.00 -10.23 13.43
N GLN A 175 3.84 -10.48 14.05
CA GLN A 175 3.09 -11.73 13.86
C GLN A 175 2.63 -11.90 12.41
N THR A 176 2.16 -10.85 11.76
CA THR A 176 1.81 -10.87 10.34
C THR A 176 2.98 -11.35 9.48
N ILE A 177 4.19 -10.86 9.71
CA ILE A 177 5.38 -11.29 8.98
C ILE A 177 5.72 -12.76 9.24
N TYR A 178 5.61 -13.23 10.49
CA TYR A 178 5.84 -14.64 10.82
C TYR A 178 4.88 -15.57 10.07
N LEU A 179 3.62 -15.16 9.90
CA LEU A 179 2.59 -15.94 9.23
C LEU A 179 2.63 -15.86 7.70
N THR A 180 3.23 -14.80 7.13
CA THR A 180 3.33 -14.63 5.69
C THR A 180 4.23 -15.71 5.08
N GLU A 181 3.81 -16.30 3.96
CA GLU A 181 4.59 -17.32 3.25
C GLU A 181 5.89 -16.73 2.68
N ASP A 182 7.00 -17.44 2.88
CA ASP A 182 8.32 -17.04 2.38
C ASP A 182 8.31 -16.82 0.85
N ALA A 183 7.57 -17.66 0.12
CA ALA A 183 7.43 -17.55 -1.33
C ALA A 183 6.75 -16.23 -1.74
N GLY A 184 5.72 -15.79 -1.01
CA GLY A 184 5.03 -14.53 -1.25
C GLY A 184 5.94 -13.32 -1.02
N ILE A 185 6.70 -13.32 0.09
CA ILE A 185 7.68 -12.28 0.38
C ILE A 185 8.71 -12.18 -0.75
N VAL A 186 9.27 -13.31 -1.18
CA VAL A 186 10.30 -13.36 -2.24
C VAL A 186 9.73 -12.89 -3.59
N ALA A 187 8.53 -13.36 -3.96
CA ALA A 187 7.89 -12.99 -5.22
C ALA A 187 7.64 -11.46 -5.30
N LEU A 188 7.20 -10.87 -4.20
CA LEU A 188 6.95 -9.44 -4.13
C LEU A 188 8.24 -8.61 -4.14
N LEU A 189 9.28 -9.04 -3.40
CA LEU A 189 10.62 -8.40 -3.44
C LEU A 189 11.19 -8.38 -4.87
N ASN A 190 11.06 -9.50 -5.60
CA ASN A 190 11.48 -9.57 -7.00
C ASN A 190 10.69 -8.55 -7.86
N GLY A 191 9.36 -8.46 -7.71
CA GLY A 191 8.54 -7.50 -8.43
C GLY A 191 8.90 -6.05 -8.12
N MET A 192 9.21 -5.74 -6.85
CA MET A 192 9.65 -4.39 -6.47
C MET A 192 11.02 -4.02 -7.07
N ILE A 193 11.94 -4.97 -7.21
CA ILE A 193 13.26 -4.74 -7.86
C ILE A 193 13.07 -4.35 -9.34
N GLU A 194 12.10 -4.93 -10.03
CA GLU A 194 11.86 -4.73 -11.46
C GLU A 194 11.03 -3.48 -11.76
N ARG A 195 10.37 -2.87 -10.74
CA ARG A 195 9.48 -1.75 -10.99
C ARG A 195 10.19 -0.55 -11.62
N LYS A 196 9.50 0.08 -12.56
CA LYS A 196 9.94 1.30 -13.24
C LYS A 196 9.54 2.57 -12.45
N ALA A 197 10.18 3.69 -12.78
CA ALA A 197 9.73 4.99 -12.31
C ALA A 197 8.43 5.40 -13.01
N GLN A 198 7.54 6.07 -12.28
CA GLN A 198 6.20 6.45 -12.75
C GLN A 198 5.94 7.96 -12.68
N SER A 199 6.98 8.79 -12.45
CA SER A 199 6.82 10.25 -12.37
C SER A 199 6.25 10.86 -13.65
N GLU A 200 6.73 10.44 -14.82
CA GLU A 200 6.21 10.93 -16.12
C GLU A 200 4.74 10.51 -16.33
N MET A 201 4.38 9.31 -15.90
CA MET A 201 3.00 8.84 -15.93
C MET A 201 2.10 9.69 -15.05
N LEU A 202 2.53 10.04 -13.83
CA LEU A 202 1.77 10.91 -12.93
C LEU A 202 1.50 12.28 -13.55
N HIS A 203 2.49 12.93 -14.16
CA HIS A 203 2.31 14.20 -14.86
C HIS A 203 1.26 14.13 -15.99
N ALA A 204 1.17 12.99 -16.65
CA ALA A 204 0.25 12.76 -17.76
C ALA A 204 -1.13 12.20 -17.36
N LEU A 205 -1.32 11.83 -16.08
CA LEU A 205 -2.46 11.04 -15.64
C LEU A 205 -3.81 11.77 -15.79
N GLY A 206 -3.84 13.10 -15.57
CA GLY A 206 -5.05 13.90 -15.71
C GLY A 206 -6.18 13.53 -14.75
N LYS A 207 -5.86 12.89 -13.63
CA LYS A 207 -6.76 12.52 -12.54
C LYS A 207 -6.32 13.18 -11.25
N PRO A 208 -7.21 13.38 -10.26
CA PRO A 208 -6.82 13.87 -8.95
C PRO A 208 -5.74 12.99 -8.30
N ILE A 209 -4.73 13.60 -7.70
CA ILE A 209 -3.63 12.91 -7.01
C ILE A 209 -3.48 13.51 -5.62
N LEU A 210 -3.34 12.67 -4.60
CA LEU A 210 -3.03 13.08 -3.24
C LEU A 210 -1.80 12.33 -2.71
N PHE A 211 -0.86 13.07 -2.13
CA PHE A 211 0.23 12.53 -1.34
C PHE A 211 -0.07 12.73 0.15
N ILE A 212 -0.07 11.65 0.93
CA ILE A 212 -0.12 11.70 2.40
C ILE A 212 1.22 11.21 2.91
N LEU A 213 1.98 12.08 3.57
CA LEU A 213 3.39 11.88 3.90
C LEU A 213 3.65 12.14 5.37
N GLY A 214 4.49 11.31 6.01
CA GLY A 214 4.92 11.49 7.39
C GLY A 214 6.21 12.29 7.48
N ARG A 215 6.26 13.30 8.37
CA ARG A 215 7.47 14.09 8.61
C ARG A 215 8.62 13.30 9.24
N LYS A 216 8.30 12.17 9.86
CA LYS A 216 9.25 11.31 10.59
C LYS A 216 9.41 9.95 9.94
N ASP A 217 9.03 9.85 8.65
CA ASP A 217 9.11 8.61 7.87
C ASP A 217 10.58 8.21 7.66
N GLY A 218 10.95 7.02 8.14
CA GLY A 218 12.30 6.47 8.01
C GLY A 218 12.54 5.75 6.68
N TYR A 219 11.48 5.42 5.93
CA TYR A 219 11.56 4.76 4.61
C TYR A 219 11.52 5.76 3.46
N ILE A 220 10.66 6.79 3.58
CA ILE A 220 10.62 7.93 2.67
C ILE A 220 11.09 9.16 3.44
N VAL A 221 12.41 9.29 3.52
CA VAL A 221 13.04 10.36 4.27
C VAL A 221 12.61 11.75 3.76
N PRO A 222 12.59 12.79 4.61
CA PRO A 222 12.08 14.11 4.27
C PRO A 222 12.64 14.67 2.97
N GLU A 223 13.91 14.45 2.66
CA GLU A 223 14.55 14.94 1.44
C GLU A 223 13.94 14.32 0.17
N ILE A 224 13.53 13.03 0.23
CA ILE A 224 12.86 12.37 -0.89
C ILE A 224 11.41 12.83 -0.99
N ALA A 225 10.73 12.98 0.14
CA ALA A 225 9.36 13.47 0.18
C ALA A 225 9.25 14.92 -0.33
N ASP A 226 10.12 15.83 0.13
CA ASP A 226 10.15 17.22 -0.33
C ASP A 226 10.51 17.33 -1.83
N LYS A 227 11.43 16.49 -2.32
CA LYS A 227 11.74 16.39 -3.75
C LYS A 227 10.51 15.95 -4.54
N MET A 228 9.81 14.91 -4.09
CA MET A 228 8.61 14.39 -4.75
C MET A 228 7.52 15.47 -4.84
N VAL A 229 7.27 16.19 -3.75
CA VAL A 229 6.29 17.30 -3.71
C VAL A 229 6.68 18.41 -4.67
N ALA A 230 7.96 18.76 -4.74
CA ALA A 230 8.45 19.80 -5.66
C ALA A 230 8.36 19.40 -7.13
N GLU A 231 8.55 18.11 -7.43
CA GLU A 231 8.47 17.56 -8.80
C GLU A 231 7.03 17.35 -9.27
N HIS A 232 6.06 17.20 -8.35
CA HIS A 232 4.66 16.90 -8.67
C HIS A 232 3.69 17.97 -8.15
N PRO A 233 3.75 19.21 -8.71
CA PRO A 233 2.88 20.32 -8.28
C PRO A 233 1.39 20.10 -8.62
N GLU A 234 1.08 19.11 -9.44
CA GLU A 234 -0.28 18.68 -9.78
C GLU A 234 -0.97 17.89 -8.66
N ALA A 235 -0.20 17.40 -7.68
CA ALA A 235 -0.74 16.61 -6.57
C ALA A 235 -1.06 17.48 -5.35
N ASP A 236 -2.19 17.21 -4.72
CA ASP A 236 -2.46 17.70 -3.37
C ASP A 236 -1.53 17.00 -2.37
N VAL A 237 -1.16 17.70 -1.29
CA VAL A 237 -0.22 17.18 -0.29
C VAL A 237 -0.75 17.38 1.11
N VAL A 238 -0.77 16.32 1.90
CA VAL A 238 -1.05 16.37 3.33
C VAL A 238 0.14 15.79 4.10
N TRP A 239 0.65 16.59 5.05
CA TRP A 239 1.71 16.18 5.95
C TRP A 239 1.16 15.71 7.28
N LEU A 240 1.58 14.54 7.73
CA LEU A 240 1.35 14.02 9.07
C LEU A 240 2.58 14.35 9.92
N GLU A 241 2.45 15.37 10.76
CA GLU A 241 3.59 16.00 11.43
C GLU A 241 4.25 15.11 12.48
N ASN A 242 3.49 14.16 13.05
CA ASN A 242 3.95 13.29 14.13
C ASN A 242 4.10 11.82 13.71
N SER A 243 3.95 11.51 12.43
CA SER A 243 3.95 10.15 11.93
C SER A 243 5.26 9.78 11.23
N GLY A 244 5.65 8.51 11.42
CA GLY A 244 6.59 7.80 10.59
C GLY A 244 5.95 7.31 9.29
N HIS A 245 6.20 6.06 8.96
CA HIS A 245 5.67 5.40 7.76
C HIS A 245 4.24 4.85 7.93
N MET A 246 3.77 4.73 9.18
CA MET A 246 2.47 4.15 9.52
C MET A 246 1.43 5.22 9.89
N GLY A 247 1.35 6.29 9.09
CA GLY A 247 0.56 7.47 9.42
C GLY A 247 -0.93 7.22 9.61
N PHE A 248 -1.50 6.22 8.95
CA PHE A 248 -2.89 5.80 9.12
C PHE A 248 -3.13 5.06 10.47
N ILE A 249 -2.05 4.64 11.16
CA ILE A 249 -2.07 4.14 12.54
C ILE A 249 -1.68 5.26 13.52
N GLU A 250 -0.64 6.04 13.21
CA GLU A 250 -0.08 7.03 14.12
C GLU A 250 -0.93 8.30 14.25
N GLU A 251 -1.53 8.77 13.14
CA GLU A 251 -2.43 9.93 13.06
C GLU A 251 -3.72 9.59 12.27
N PRO A 252 -4.49 8.55 12.68
CA PRO A 252 -5.57 7.98 11.86
C PRO A 252 -6.67 8.99 11.52
N LYS A 253 -7.02 9.90 12.43
CA LYS A 253 -8.08 10.89 12.19
C LYS A 253 -7.68 11.93 11.15
N THR A 254 -6.45 12.42 11.19
CA THR A 254 -5.92 13.37 10.21
C THR A 254 -5.82 12.72 8.84
N CYS A 255 -5.30 11.48 8.79
CA CYS A 255 -5.20 10.70 7.57
C CYS A 255 -6.58 10.42 6.96
N ALA A 256 -7.55 9.98 7.76
CA ALA A 256 -8.92 9.71 7.29
C ALA A 256 -9.63 10.98 6.81
N ALA A 257 -9.48 12.11 7.51
CA ALA A 257 -10.07 13.38 7.09
C ALA A 257 -9.51 13.82 5.74
N ALA A 258 -8.19 13.77 5.56
CA ALA A 258 -7.54 14.09 4.30
C ALA A 258 -8.06 13.22 3.13
N LEU A 259 -8.18 11.92 3.37
CA LEU A 259 -8.70 10.99 2.37
C LEU A 259 -10.17 11.26 2.04
N LEU A 260 -11.02 11.49 3.05
CA LEU A 260 -12.45 11.78 2.83
C LEU A 260 -12.66 13.11 2.11
N ASP A 261 -11.89 14.14 2.46
CA ASP A 261 -11.96 15.44 1.79
C ASP A 261 -11.54 15.31 0.32
N PHE A 262 -10.46 14.58 0.03
CA PHE A 262 -10.02 14.28 -1.33
C PHE A 262 -11.06 13.50 -2.14
N VAL A 263 -11.70 12.49 -1.56
CA VAL A 263 -12.73 11.69 -2.24
C VAL A 263 -13.98 12.49 -2.52
N ARG A 264 -14.33 13.46 -1.68
CA ARG A 264 -15.52 14.32 -1.89
C ARG A 264 -15.35 15.34 -3.01
N GLY A 265 -14.11 15.79 -3.27
CA GLY A 265 -13.73 16.74 -4.33
C GLY A 265 -13.85 18.16 -3.86
#